data_9c096f6768f62ee730d099a245a0332d
#
_entry.id   9c096f6768f62ee730d099a245a0332d
#
_cell.length_a   1.000
_cell.length_b   1.000
_cell.length_c   1.000
_cell.angle_alpha   90.00
_cell.angle_beta   90.00
_cell.angle_gamma   90.00
#
_symmetry.space_group_name_H-M   'P 1'
#
loop_
_entity.id
_entity.type
_entity.pdbx_description
1 polymer ?
#
loop_
_entity_poly.entity_id
_entity_poly.type
_entity_poly.pdbx_seq_one_letter_code
_entity_poly.pdbx_strand_id
1 'polypeptide(L)'
;MAPAALRAQDDGSLYNGWGVGFQVGVGGMLPTGSLSDDLKGCALFTGGLNAEVNRLRFKADVAYGQPSFKNNNPYHVLDDTGRDLQLNATANPTLLGVGLQAGYTVWRQGKVSVTPMVGVNWSRLSWDLNHIKYEKDDEDKERPVIDDVTGTHESGFAFMASVDVDIKLHGKLVDYPLGGDRQAHYTSSLRISPFVTHAKFDNFNPSVKGCCIGLTVSYAGLLRAIR
;
A
#
# COMPACT_ATOMS: atom_id res chain seq x y z
N MET A 1 -42.53 12.23 -17.11
CA MET A 1 -41.73 13.47 -17.14
C MET A 1 -40.62 13.31 -16.11
N ALA A 2 -39.50 12.94 -16.52
CA ALA A 2 -38.15 13.10 -15.96
C ALA A 2 -37.22 12.52 -17.00
N PRO A 3 -36.21 13.09 -17.41
CA PRO A 3 -34.96 13.28 -16.71
C PRO A 3 -34.08 14.42 -17.28
N ALA A 4 -34.60 15.62 -17.35
CA ALA A 4 -33.76 16.77 -17.77
C ALA A 4 -32.74 17.15 -16.65
N ALA A 5 -33.05 16.85 -15.39
CA ALA A 5 -32.19 17.18 -14.26
C ALA A 5 -30.90 16.35 -14.17
N LEU A 6 -30.86 15.13 -14.72
CA LEU A 6 -29.68 14.29 -14.69
C LEU A 6 -28.61 14.65 -15.72
N ARG A 7 -28.98 15.38 -16.80
CA ARG A 7 -28.00 15.81 -17.81
C ARG A 7 -27.29 17.12 -17.46
N ALA A 8 -27.90 17.96 -16.62
CA ALA A 8 -27.31 19.25 -16.23
C ALA A 8 -26.20 19.09 -15.13
N GLN A 9 -26.08 17.92 -14.51
CA GLN A 9 -25.13 17.68 -13.42
C GLN A 9 -23.75 17.19 -13.87
N ASP A 10 -23.51 16.99 -15.13
CA ASP A 10 -22.16 16.67 -15.66
C ASP A 10 -21.34 17.94 -15.99
N ASP A 11 -21.93 19.12 -15.71
CA ASP A 11 -21.28 20.39 -15.92
C ASP A 11 -20.25 20.69 -14.82
N GLY A 12 -19.06 21.14 -15.19
CA GLY A 12 -17.89 21.36 -14.37
C GLY A 12 -18.06 22.12 -13.04
N SER A 13 -19.28 22.62 -12.74
CA SER A 13 -19.62 23.32 -11.50
C SER A 13 -19.60 22.41 -10.25
N LEU A 14 -19.91 21.11 -10.38
CA LEU A 14 -19.88 20.14 -9.28
C LEU A 14 -18.45 19.84 -8.78
N TYR A 15 -17.45 20.31 -9.49
CA TYR A 15 -16.05 20.02 -9.21
C TYR A 15 -15.30 21.19 -8.55
N ASN A 16 -15.97 22.31 -8.33
CA ASN A 16 -15.43 23.48 -7.65
C ASN A 16 -15.77 23.45 -6.14
N GLY A 17 -15.31 22.42 -5.45
CA GLY A 17 -15.58 22.24 -4.04
C GLY A 17 -14.53 21.36 -3.39
N TRP A 18 -14.71 21.13 -2.10
CA TRP A 18 -13.94 20.17 -1.36
C TRP A 18 -14.75 18.89 -1.14
N GLY A 19 -14.05 17.79 -1.02
CA GLY A 19 -14.66 16.50 -0.73
C GLY A 19 -13.72 15.64 0.11
N VAL A 20 -14.31 14.75 0.86
CA VAL A 20 -13.59 13.72 1.62
C VAL A 20 -14.13 12.35 1.26
N GLY A 21 -13.28 11.35 1.32
CA GLY A 21 -13.66 10.03 0.91
C GLY A 21 -12.76 8.95 1.48
N PHE A 22 -13.09 7.73 1.14
CA PHE A 22 -12.34 6.55 1.52
C PHE A 22 -12.08 5.66 0.31
N GLN A 23 -11.16 4.74 0.46
CA GLN A 23 -10.94 3.64 -0.48
C GLN A 23 -10.61 2.36 0.26
N VAL A 24 -11.06 1.24 -0.30
CA VAL A 24 -10.64 -0.11 0.09
C VAL A 24 -10.41 -0.93 -1.16
N GLY A 25 -9.38 -1.74 -1.17
CA GLY A 25 -9.02 -2.48 -2.37
C GLY A 25 -8.04 -3.61 -2.15
N VAL A 26 -7.77 -4.27 -3.24
CA VAL A 26 -6.80 -5.36 -3.33
C VAL A 26 -5.87 -5.09 -4.51
N GLY A 27 -4.72 -5.71 -4.48
CA GLY A 27 -3.77 -5.57 -5.57
C GLY A 27 -2.62 -6.56 -5.48
N GLY A 28 -1.56 -6.25 -6.17
CA GLY A 28 -0.32 -6.99 -6.10
C GLY A 28 0.87 -6.09 -6.32
N MET A 29 2.02 -6.51 -5.80
CA MET A 29 3.28 -5.86 -6.05
C MET A 29 4.37 -6.87 -6.40
N LEU A 30 5.32 -6.42 -7.19
CA LEU A 30 6.50 -7.15 -7.60
C LEU A 30 7.73 -6.33 -7.19
N PRO A 31 8.62 -6.88 -6.36
CA PRO A 31 9.91 -6.26 -6.08
C PRO A 31 10.80 -6.32 -7.32
N THR A 32 11.69 -5.34 -7.46
CA THR A 32 12.69 -5.22 -8.53
C THR A 32 14.04 -4.81 -7.95
N GLY A 33 15.12 -4.92 -8.75
CA GLY A 33 16.48 -4.71 -8.27
C GLY A 33 16.91 -5.80 -7.28
N SER A 34 17.85 -5.51 -6.38
CA SER A 34 18.32 -6.49 -5.39
C SER A 34 17.22 -6.98 -4.44
N LEU A 35 16.17 -6.17 -4.23
CA LEU A 35 14.99 -6.60 -3.47
C LEU A 35 14.31 -7.81 -4.11
N SER A 36 14.37 -7.92 -5.44
CA SER A 36 13.81 -9.07 -6.16
C SER A 36 14.64 -10.34 -6.07
N ASP A 37 15.88 -10.25 -5.60
CA ASP A 37 16.72 -11.43 -5.40
C ASP A 37 16.28 -12.17 -4.14
N ASP A 38 15.82 -11.44 -3.15
CA ASP A 38 15.44 -11.97 -1.83
C ASP A 38 13.93 -12.19 -1.67
N LEU A 39 13.09 -11.33 -2.26
CA LEU A 39 11.65 -11.34 -2.08
C LEU A 39 10.88 -11.69 -3.36
N LYS A 40 9.80 -12.46 -3.21
CA LYS A 40 8.79 -12.68 -4.23
C LYS A 40 7.72 -11.59 -4.15
N GLY A 41 7.01 -11.39 -5.25
CA GLY A 41 5.81 -10.55 -5.26
C GLY A 41 4.72 -11.11 -4.34
N CYS A 42 3.82 -10.21 -3.91
CA CYS A 42 2.71 -10.58 -3.04
C CYS A 42 1.41 -9.88 -3.44
N ALA A 43 0.31 -10.44 -2.96
CA ALA A 43 -0.96 -9.74 -2.92
C ALA A 43 -0.93 -8.62 -1.88
N LEU A 44 -1.67 -7.55 -2.13
CA LEU A 44 -1.83 -6.41 -1.25
C LEU A 44 -3.30 -6.21 -0.90
N PHE A 45 -3.56 -5.91 0.37
CA PHE A 45 -4.80 -5.31 0.84
C PHE A 45 -4.54 -3.83 1.12
N THR A 46 -5.41 -2.95 0.63
CA THR A 46 -5.22 -1.52 0.78
C THR A 46 -6.48 -0.85 1.32
N GLY A 47 -6.28 0.17 2.14
CA GLY A 47 -7.33 1.00 2.65
C GLY A 47 -6.82 2.43 2.83
N GLY A 48 -7.69 3.44 2.73
CA GLY A 48 -7.21 4.80 2.87
C GLY A 48 -8.31 5.85 2.85
N LEU A 49 -7.87 7.07 3.11
CA LEU A 49 -8.69 8.28 3.08
C LEU A 49 -8.23 9.17 1.93
N ASN A 50 -9.19 9.87 1.34
CA ASN A 50 -8.95 10.82 0.27
C ASN A 50 -9.57 12.17 0.64
N ALA A 51 -8.87 13.25 0.32
CA ALA A 51 -9.42 14.59 0.33
C ALA A 51 -9.22 15.22 -1.06
N GLU A 52 -10.23 15.87 -1.57
CA GLU A 52 -10.15 16.60 -2.85
C GLU A 52 -10.53 18.05 -2.66
N VAL A 53 -9.76 18.94 -3.28
CA VAL A 53 -10.08 20.37 -3.38
C VAL A 53 -9.93 20.76 -4.84
N ASN A 54 -11.05 20.99 -5.50
CA ASN A 54 -11.11 21.20 -6.95
C ASN A 54 -10.51 19.99 -7.71
N ARG A 55 -9.34 20.17 -8.31
CA ARG A 55 -8.60 19.12 -9.02
C ARG A 55 -7.43 18.55 -8.22
N LEU A 56 -7.11 19.14 -7.07
CA LEU A 56 -6.09 18.63 -6.18
C LEU A 56 -6.67 17.46 -5.39
N ARG A 57 -5.89 16.39 -5.28
CA ARG A 57 -6.21 15.22 -4.47
C ARG A 57 -5.08 14.94 -3.48
N PHE A 58 -5.46 14.65 -2.26
CA PHE A 58 -4.58 14.16 -1.20
C PHE A 58 -5.06 12.77 -0.79
N LYS A 59 -4.13 11.86 -0.58
CA LYS A 59 -4.42 10.47 -0.22
C LYS A 59 -3.52 10.05 0.94
N ALA A 60 -4.12 9.45 1.96
CA ALA A 60 -3.44 8.73 3.02
C ALA A 60 -3.90 7.28 2.95
N ASP A 61 -2.97 6.35 2.76
CA ASP A 61 -3.28 4.94 2.57
C ASP A 61 -2.41 4.03 3.42
N VAL A 62 -2.96 2.86 3.72
CA VAL A 62 -2.28 1.75 4.36
C VAL A 62 -2.33 0.57 3.41
N ALA A 63 -1.21 -0.11 3.25
CA ALA A 63 -1.08 -1.34 2.48
C ALA A 63 -0.54 -2.46 3.37
N TYR A 64 -1.13 -3.63 3.25
CA TYR A 64 -0.71 -4.84 3.94
C TYR A 64 -0.48 -5.96 2.92
N GLY A 65 0.62 -6.69 3.06
CA GLY A 65 0.94 -7.81 2.19
C GLY A 65 1.83 -8.83 2.87
N GLN A 66 1.93 -10.01 2.27
CA GLN A 66 2.79 -11.09 2.75
C GLN A 66 3.66 -11.59 1.58
N PRO A 67 4.79 -10.91 1.32
CA PRO A 67 5.78 -11.43 0.38
C PRO A 67 6.38 -12.73 0.92
N SER A 68 6.97 -13.52 0.05
CA SER A 68 7.72 -14.71 0.47
C SER A 68 9.19 -14.50 0.13
N PHE A 69 10.09 -15.06 0.93
CA PHE A 69 11.49 -15.15 0.58
C PHE A 69 11.69 -16.10 -0.60
N LYS A 70 12.58 -15.74 -1.53
CA LYS A 70 12.91 -16.60 -2.68
C LYS A 70 13.80 -17.78 -2.30
N ASN A 71 14.71 -17.54 -1.39
CA ASN A 71 15.69 -18.51 -0.94
C ASN A 71 15.48 -18.78 0.55
N ASN A 72 15.52 -20.05 0.93
CA ASN A 72 15.72 -20.43 2.32
C ASN A 72 17.19 -20.19 2.72
N ASN A 73 17.86 -19.25 2.07
CA ASN A 73 19.24 -18.92 2.40
C ASN A 73 19.27 -18.40 3.82
N PRO A 74 20.14 -18.93 4.65
CA PRO A 74 20.33 -18.41 5.98
C PRO A 74 20.78 -16.95 5.88
N TYR A 75 20.02 -16.04 6.49
CA TYR A 75 20.50 -14.69 6.69
C TYR A 75 21.63 -14.77 7.72
N HIS A 76 22.77 -14.19 7.38
CA HIS A 76 23.88 -14.05 8.30
C HIS A 76 23.66 -12.79 9.14
N VAL A 77 23.49 -12.95 10.43
CA VAL A 77 23.42 -11.86 11.40
C VAL A 77 24.59 -12.03 12.35
N LEU A 78 25.38 -10.99 12.51
CA LEU A 78 26.40 -10.94 13.55
C LEU A 78 25.72 -10.66 14.88
N ASP A 79 25.94 -11.53 15.87
CA ASP A 79 25.51 -11.24 17.23
C ASP A 79 26.40 -10.16 17.88
N ASP A 80 26.01 -9.70 19.08
CA ASP A 80 26.77 -8.68 19.83
C ASP A 80 28.21 -9.12 20.17
N THR A 81 28.54 -10.39 20.00
CA THR A 81 29.86 -10.96 20.20
C THR A 81 30.63 -11.15 18.89
N GLY A 82 30.07 -10.78 17.75
CA GLY A 82 30.66 -10.91 16.43
C GLY A 82 30.62 -12.32 15.84
N ARG A 83 29.77 -13.21 16.37
CA ARG A 83 29.56 -14.55 15.81
C ARG A 83 28.55 -14.47 14.67
N ASP A 84 28.87 -15.17 13.59
CA ASP A 84 27.99 -15.33 12.45
C ASP A 84 26.86 -16.31 12.78
N LEU A 85 25.66 -15.78 13.01
CA LEU A 85 24.46 -16.57 13.25
C LEU A 85 23.74 -16.78 11.91
N GLN A 86 23.66 -18.03 11.48
CA GLN A 86 22.83 -18.41 10.35
C GLN A 86 21.37 -18.52 10.80
N LEU A 87 20.55 -17.58 10.36
CA LEU A 87 19.14 -17.55 10.68
C LEU A 87 18.33 -18.07 9.49
N ASN A 88 17.73 -19.24 9.63
CA ASN A 88 16.81 -19.74 8.63
C ASN A 88 15.47 -19.01 8.75
N ALA A 89 15.16 -18.13 7.79
CA ALA A 89 13.87 -17.49 7.72
C ALA A 89 12.80 -18.53 7.29
N THR A 90 12.10 -19.09 8.25
CA THR A 90 11.04 -20.09 8.00
C THR A 90 9.68 -19.47 7.87
N ALA A 91 9.49 -18.20 8.27
CA ALA A 91 8.22 -17.49 8.21
C ALA A 91 8.16 -16.57 6.97
N ASN A 92 6.96 -16.45 6.41
CA ASN A 92 6.70 -15.46 5.39
C ASN A 92 6.73 -14.06 6.01
N PRO A 93 7.51 -13.12 5.48
CA PRO A 93 7.55 -11.78 6.00
C PRO A 93 6.21 -11.07 5.82
N THR A 94 5.92 -10.16 6.74
CA THR A 94 4.76 -9.28 6.67
C THR A 94 5.20 -7.89 6.28
N LEU A 95 4.59 -7.33 5.24
CA LEU A 95 4.81 -5.98 4.79
C LEU A 95 3.65 -5.09 5.21
N LEU A 96 3.95 -4.02 5.93
CA LEU A 96 3.04 -2.93 6.23
C LEU A 96 3.58 -1.64 5.58
N GLY A 97 2.74 -0.97 4.81
CA GLY A 97 3.06 0.32 4.20
C GLY A 97 2.07 1.39 4.67
N VAL A 98 2.56 2.61 4.90
CA VAL A 98 1.73 3.80 5.15
C VAL A 98 2.17 4.90 4.19
N GLY A 99 1.27 5.30 3.30
CA GLY A 99 1.54 6.26 2.23
C GLY A 99 0.83 7.59 2.44
N LEU A 100 1.50 8.67 2.05
CA LEU A 100 0.91 10.01 1.89
C LEU A 100 1.24 10.52 0.51
N GLN A 101 0.22 10.83 -0.29
CA GLN A 101 0.37 11.26 -1.67
C GLN A 101 -0.46 12.51 -1.94
N ALA A 102 0.04 13.32 -2.87
CA ALA A 102 -0.68 14.44 -3.45
C ALA A 102 -0.64 14.35 -4.98
N GLY A 103 -1.70 14.80 -5.63
CA GLY A 103 -1.81 14.76 -7.08
C GLY A 103 -2.79 15.77 -7.64
N TYR A 104 -2.79 15.83 -8.96
CA TYR A 104 -3.67 16.73 -9.71
C TYR A 104 -4.40 15.97 -10.80
N THR A 105 -5.73 16.12 -10.84
CA THR A 105 -6.56 15.50 -11.89
C THR A 105 -6.32 16.19 -13.21
N VAL A 106 -5.52 15.57 -14.07
CA VAL A 106 -5.11 16.11 -15.36
C VAL A 106 -6.16 15.92 -16.44
N TRP A 107 -6.94 14.85 -16.30
CA TRP A 107 -7.99 14.54 -17.28
C TRP A 107 -9.25 14.08 -16.57
N ARG A 108 -10.39 14.53 -17.05
CA ARG A 108 -11.72 14.15 -16.58
C ARG A 108 -12.71 14.30 -17.73
N GLN A 109 -13.30 13.19 -18.14
CA GLN A 109 -14.31 13.18 -19.19
C GLN A 109 -15.35 12.09 -18.90
N GLY A 110 -16.63 12.47 -18.88
CA GLY A 110 -17.72 11.56 -18.59
C GLY A 110 -17.55 10.85 -17.24
N LYS A 111 -17.42 9.54 -17.29
CA LYS A 111 -17.28 8.71 -16.08
C LYS A 111 -15.83 8.46 -15.65
N VAL A 112 -14.86 8.89 -16.41
CA VAL A 112 -13.45 8.56 -16.18
C VAL A 112 -12.65 9.80 -15.77
N SER A 113 -11.76 9.65 -14.79
CA SER A 113 -10.77 10.67 -14.46
C SER A 113 -9.40 10.06 -14.22
N VAL A 114 -8.35 10.82 -14.53
CA VAL A 114 -6.95 10.40 -14.36
C VAL A 114 -6.22 11.41 -13.50
N THR A 115 -5.61 10.92 -12.44
CA THR A 115 -4.92 11.71 -11.43
C THR A 115 -3.54 11.13 -11.16
N PRO A 116 -2.46 11.65 -11.76
CA PRO A 116 -1.11 11.33 -11.33
C PRO A 116 -0.88 11.82 -9.90
N MET A 117 -0.21 10.99 -9.10
CA MET A 117 0.06 11.19 -7.69
C MET A 117 1.54 10.98 -7.41
N VAL A 118 2.09 11.75 -6.50
CA VAL A 118 3.43 11.58 -5.95
C VAL A 118 3.40 11.72 -4.44
N GLY A 119 4.32 11.08 -3.75
CA GLY A 119 4.34 11.15 -2.30
C GLY A 119 5.45 10.32 -1.67
N VAL A 120 5.24 10.05 -0.40
CA VAL A 120 6.15 9.25 0.42
C VAL A 120 5.41 8.06 1.00
N ASN A 121 6.13 6.98 1.17
CA ASN A 121 5.65 5.77 1.80
C ASN A 121 6.64 5.35 2.89
N TRP A 122 6.13 5.09 4.08
CA TRP A 122 6.87 4.39 5.10
C TRP A 122 6.51 2.92 5.03
N SER A 123 7.51 2.05 4.95
CA SER A 123 7.31 0.60 4.86
C SER A 123 8.01 -0.09 6.02
N ARG A 124 7.35 -1.09 6.57
CA ARG A 124 7.91 -2.00 7.58
C ARG A 124 7.76 -3.42 7.07
N LEU A 125 8.90 -4.12 7.00
CA LEU A 125 8.97 -5.55 6.73
C LEU A 125 9.30 -6.25 8.05
N SER A 126 8.47 -7.20 8.47
CA SER A 126 8.62 -7.95 9.72
C SER A 126 8.64 -9.44 9.42
N TRP A 127 9.50 -10.19 10.10
CA TRP A 127 9.59 -11.64 9.99
C TRP A 127 10.10 -12.25 11.29
N ASP A 128 9.87 -13.54 11.46
CA ASP A 128 10.36 -14.31 12.58
C ASP A 128 11.61 -15.09 12.18
N LEU A 129 12.59 -15.10 13.04
CA LEU A 129 13.85 -15.84 12.90
C LEU A 129 13.89 -16.97 13.91
N ASN A 130 14.15 -18.19 13.42
CA ASN A 130 14.37 -19.34 14.28
C ASN A 130 15.87 -19.47 14.57
N HIS A 131 16.24 -19.39 15.83
CA HIS A 131 17.60 -19.74 16.28
C HIS A 131 17.73 -21.25 16.30
N ILE A 132 18.67 -21.78 15.51
CA ILE A 132 18.95 -23.19 15.50
C ILE A 132 20.16 -23.43 16.38
N LYS A 133 19.97 -24.22 17.44
CA LYS A 133 21.03 -24.77 18.29
C LYS A 133 21.28 -26.23 17.93
N TYR A 134 22.54 -26.64 17.93
CA TYR A 134 22.87 -28.02 17.72
C TYR A 134 23.01 -28.69 19.08
N GLU A 135 22.17 -29.67 19.37
CA GLU A 135 22.23 -30.48 20.57
C GLU A 135 22.68 -31.88 20.20
N LYS A 136 23.52 -32.49 21.06
CA LYS A 136 23.94 -33.88 20.91
C LYS A 136 22.85 -34.79 21.41
N ASP A 137 22.48 -35.78 20.59
CA ASP A 137 21.56 -36.82 21.00
C ASP A 137 22.32 -37.92 21.81
N ASP A 138 21.58 -38.93 22.28
CA ASP A 138 22.13 -40.05 23.07
C ASP A 138 23.20 -40.88 22.32
N GLU A 139 23.28 -40.70 20.98
CA GLU A 139 24.28 -41.33 20.12
C GLU A 139 25.45 -40.40 19.77
N ASP A 140 25.60 -39.24 20.48
CA ASP A 140 26.64 -38.22 20.25
C ASP A 140 26.56 -37.54 18.87
N LYS A 141 25.38 -37.63 18.18
CA LYS A 141 25.12 -36.97 16.91
C LYS A 141 24.50 -35.62 17.14
N GLU A 142 25.05 -34.61 16.48
CA GLU A 142 24.49 -33.24 16.51
C GLU A 142 23.16 -33.18 15.74
N ARG A 143 22.12 -32.80 16.42
CA ARG A 143 20.79 -32.54 15.81
C ARG A 143 20.44 -31.09 15.95
N PRO A 144 19.89 -30.44 14.86
CA PRO A 144 19.42 -29.09 14.95
C PRO A 144 18.12 -29.05 15.77
N VAL A 145 18.09 -28.23 16.80
CA VAL A 145 16.91 -27.95 17.62
C VAL A 145 16.59 -26.46 17.54
N ILE A 146 15.33 -26.11 17.43
CA ILE A 146 14.90 -24.71 17.49
C ILE A 146 14.92 -24.28 18.94
N ASP A 147 15.88 -23.42 19.31
CA ASP A 147 16.06 -22.92 20.67
C ASP A 147 15.15 -21.74 20.98
N ASP A 148 15.03 -20.82 20.04
CA ASP A 148 14.22 -19.60 20.23
C ASP A 148 13.69 -19.08 18.90
N VAL A 149 12.59 -18.31 18.98
CA VAL A 149 11.99 -17.59 17.83
C VAL A 149 12.03 -16.11 18.15
N THR A 150 12.83 -15.36 17.42
CA THR A 150 12.94 -13.92 17.60
C THR A 150 12.29 -13.18 16.44
N GLY A 151 11.30 -12.36 16.75
CA GLY A 151 10.71 -11.46 15.78
C GLY A 151 11.67 -10.31 15.44
N THR A 152 11.89 -10.06 14.18
CA THR A 152 12.68 -8.92 13.71
C THR A 152 11.94 -8.10 12.68
N HIS A 153 12.39 -6.89 12.46
CA HIS A 153 11.76 -6.00 11.48
C HIS A 153 12.74 -4.96 10.94
N GLU A 154 12.46 -4.56 9.74
CA GLU A 154 13.13 -3.45 9.06
C GLU A 154 12.10 -2.43 8.62
N SER A 155 12.45 -1.16 8.70
CA SER A 155 11.56 -0.09 8.24
C SER A 155 12.33 1.00 7.52
N GLY A 156 11.70 1.63 6.56
CA GLY A 156 12.30 2.71 5.79
C GLY A 156 11.27 3.62 5.15
N PHE A 157 11.71 4.81 4.81
CA PHE A 157 10.95 5.75 3.98
C PHE A 157 11.32 5.59 2.52
N ALA A 158 10.34 5.74 1.66
CA ALA A 158 10.48 5.64 0.22
C ALA A 158 9.70 6.74 -0.49
N PHE A 159 10.14 7.11 -1.68
CA PHE A 159 9.32 7.88 -2.60
C PHE A 159 8.34 6.95 -3.31
N MET A 160 7.13 7.46 -3.54
CA MET A 160 6.06 6.74 -4.22
C MET A 160 5.47 7.60 -5.31
N ALA A 161 5.20 6.99 -6.46
CA ALA A 161 4.42 7.59 -7.54
C ALA A 161 3.32 6.62 -7.97
N SER A 162 2.16 7.15 -8.32
CA SER A 162 1.04 6.36 -8.83
C SER A 162 0.21 7.17 -9.82
N VAL A 163 -0.66 6.47 -10.54
CA VAL A 163 -1.66 7.09 -11.41
C VAL A 163 -3.01 6.51 -11.03
N ASP A 164 -3.87 7.31 -10.40
CA ASP A 164 -5.23 6.90 -10.09
C ASP A 164 -6.13 7.09 -11.32
N VAL A 165 -6.70 6.01 -11.82
CA VAL A 165 -7.74 6.01 -12.85
C VAL A 165 -9.06 5.67 -12.18
N ASP A 166 -9.94 6.66 -12.03
CA ASP A 166 -11.26 6.47 -11.43
C ASP A 166 -12.33 6.30 -12.51
N ILE A 167 -13.11 5.23 -12.40
CA ILE A 167 -14.28 4.95 -13.22
C ILE A 167 -15.52 5.12 -12.34
N LYS A 168 -16.27 6.21 -12.53
CA LYS A 168 -17.49 6.51 -11.77
C LYS A 168 -18.54 5.43 -11.98
N LEU A 169 -18.96 4.79 -10.90
CA LEU A 169 -20.00 3.78 -10.88
C LEU A 169 -21.37 4.41 -10.63
N HIS A 170 -21.46 5.20 -9.56
CA HIS A 170 -22.71 5.81 -9.11
C HIS A 170 -22.49 7.20 -8.54
N GLY A 171 -23.51 8.05 -8.61
CA GLY A 171 -23.53 9.36 -7.97
C GLY A 171 -24.95 9.71 -7.55
N LYS A 172 -25.10 10.19 -6.32
CA LYS A 172 -26.39 10.62 -5.77
C LYS A 172 -26.24 11.83 -4.85
N LEU A 173 -27.30 12.61 -4.76
CA LEU A 173 -27.44 13.61 -3.71
C LEU A 173 -27.76 12.92 -2.39
N VAL A 174 -27.15 13.36 -1.32
CA VAL A 174 -27.38 12.89 0.04
C VAL A 174 -27.45 14.09 0.98
N ASP A 175 -28.18 13.96 2.06
CA ASP A 175 -28.19 14.97 3.10
C ASP A 175 -26.80 15.02 3.77
N TYR A 176 -26.34 16.22 4.12
CA TYR A 176 -25.03 16.39 4.70
C TYR A 176 -24.97 15.78 6.10
N PRO A 177 -24.05 14.85 6.39
CA PRO A 177 -24.09 14.05 7.63
C PRO A 177 -23.84 14.86 8.91
N LEU A 178 -23.34 16.10 8.81
CA LEU A 178 -23.07 16.97 9.97
C LEU A 178 -24.24 17.92 10.31
N GLY A 179 -25.41 17.72 9.70
CA GLY A 179 -26.62 18.48 9.97
C GLY A 179 -26.74 19.79 9.18
N GLY A 180 -27.93 20.36 9.18
CA GLY A 180 -28.33 21.53 8.38
C GLY A 180 -28.94 21.15 7.05
N ASP A 181 -29.67 22.10 6.42
CA ASP A 181 -30.34 21.92 5.12
C ASP A 181 -29.35 21.86 3.92
N ARG A 182 -28.12 21.44 4.16
CA ARG A 182 -27.09 21.35 3.12
C ARG A 182 -27.10 19.97 2.49
N GLN A 183 -26.97 19.93 1.19
CA GLN A 183 -26.84 18.71 0.42
C GLN A 183 -25.36 18.45 0.09
N ALA A 184 -25.02 17.18 -0.05
CA ALA A 184 -23.74 16.73 -0.52
C ALA A 184 -23.91 15.76 -1.70
N HIS A 185 -22.95 15.71 -2.57
CA HIS A 185 -22.93 14.75 -3.66
C HIS A 185 -22.01 13.58 -3.31
N TYR A 186 -22.61 12.40 -3.12
CA TYR A 186 -21.85 11.16 -2.96
C TYR A 186 -21.53 10.56 -4.33
N THR A 187 -20.27 10.20 -4.55
CA THR A 187 -19.82 9.49 -5.76
C THR A 187 -19.08 8.23 -5.34
N SER A 188 -19.44 7.10 -5.96
CA SER A 188 -18.64 5.88 -5.88
C SER A 188 -17.95 5.61 -7.21
N SER A 189 -16.74 5.08 -7.14
CA SER A 189 -15.92 4.73 -8.31
C SER A 189 -15.14 3.46 -8.09
N LEU A 190 -14.85 2.78 -9.19
CA LEU A 190 -13.78 1.79 -9.27
C LEU A 190 -12.49 2.57 -9.57
N ARG A 191 -11.49 2.40 -8.74
CA ARG A 191 -10.16 3.01 -8.90
C ARG A 191 -9.14 1.97 -9.25
N ILE A 192 -8.38 2.19 -10.32
CA ILE A 192 -7.26 1.38 -10.76
C ILE A 192 -6.01 2.25 -10.58
N SER A 193 -5.06 1.78 -9.77
CA SER A 193 -3.86 2.55 -9.40
C SER A 193 -2.60 1.74 -9.63
N PRO A 194 -1.98 1.81 -10.82
CA PRO A 194 -0.60 1.41 -10.97
C PRO A 194 0.30 2.32 -10.13
N PHE A 195 1.30 1.72 -9.48
CA PHE A 195 2.22 2.45 -8.64
C PHE A 195 3.66 1.93 -8.74
N VAL A 196 4.60 2.78 -8.38
CA VAL A 196 5.99 2.46 -8.13
C VAL A 196 6.41 3.08 -6.82
N THR A 197 7.13 2.33 -6.00
CA THR A 197 7.75 2.83 -4.77
C THR A 197 9.18 2.32 -4.69
N HIS A 198 10.11 3.20 -4.28
CA HIS A 198 11.48 2.81 -4.01
C HIS A 198 11.58 2.42 -2.54
N ALA A 199 12.14 1.24 -2.26
CA ALA A 199 12.39 0.75 -0.91
C ALA A 199 13.89 0.54 -0.69
N LYS A 200 14.35 0.90 0.51
CA LYS A 200 15.73 0.68 0.94
C LYS A 200 15.70 0.19 2.38
N PHE A 201 16.28 -0.99 2.58
CA PHE A 201 16.44 -1.62 3.88
C PHE A 201 17.94 -1.75 4.16
N ASP A 202 18.43 -0.97 5.11
CA ASP A 202 19.88 -0.80 5.33
C ASP A 202 20.51 -1.85 6.25
N ASN A 203 19.68 -2.51 7.07
CA ASN A 203 20.20 -3.49 8.04
C ASN A 203 20.36 -4.90 7.45
N PHE A 204 19.93 -5.14 6.21
CA PHE A 204 20.37 -6.34 5.49
C PHE A 204 21.83 -6.20 5.12
N ASN A 205 22.60 -7.26 5.28
CA ASN A 205 24.01 -7.29 4.84
C ASN A 205 24.19 -8.25 3.64
N PRO A 206 24.38 -7.76 2.41
CA PRO A 206 24.44 -6.33 1.99
C PRO A 206 23.06 -5.65 2.01
N SER A 207 23.06 -4.31 2.10
CA SER A 207 21.81 -3.53 2.10
C SER A 207 20.95 -3.84 0.88
N VAL A 208 19.69 -4.18 1.12
CA VAL A 208 18.73 -4.53 0.07
C VAL A 208 17.99 -3.28 -0.34
N LYS A 209 18.08 -2.90 -1.60
CA LYS A 209 17.40 -1.73 -2.15
C LYS A 209 16.82 -2.04 -3.52
N GLY A 210 15.67 -1.47 -3.81
CA GLY A 210 15.04 -1.66 -5.12
C GLY A 210 13.73 -0.92 -5.21
N CYS A 211 13.07 -1.06 -6.34
CA CYS A 211 11.72 -0.56 -6.50
C CYS A 211 10.72 -1.72 -6.34
N CYS A 212 9.55 -1.38 -5.84
CA CYS A 212 8.37 -2.23 -5.98
C CYS A 212 7.46 -1.60 -7.02
N ILE A 213 7.04 -2.37 -8.00
CA ILE A 213 6.01 -1.97 -8.96
C ILE A 213 4.74 -2.75 -8.66
N GLY A 214 3.59 -2.12 -8.79
CA GLY A 214 2.35 -2.81 -8.47
C GLY A 214 1.12 -2.16 -9.09
N LEU A 215 0.01 -2.83 -8.85
CA LEU A 215 -1.31 -2.41 -9.28
C LEU A 215 -2.29 -2.68 -8.16
N THR A 216 -3.14 -1.70 -7.85
CA THR A 216 -4.27 -1.89 -6.94
C THR A 216 -5.58 -1.59 -7.66
N VAL A 217 -6.63 -2.31 -7.28
CA VAL A 217 -8.00 -2.08 -7.70
C VAL A 217 -8.83 -1.86 -6.44
N SER A 218 -9.47 -0.71 -6.34
CA SER A 218 -10.15 -0.26 -5.13
C SER A 218 -11.56 0.24 -5.44
N TYR A 219 -12.47 0.00 -4.50
CA TYR A 219 -13.70 0.77 -4.41
C TYR A 219 -13.41 2.08 -3.68
N ALA A 220 -13.74 3.19 -4.28
CA ALA A 220 -13.56 4.51 -3.69
C ALA A 220 -14.91 5.23 -3.57
N GLY A 221 -15.19 5.76 -2.37
CA GLY A 221 -16.33 6.63 -2.09
C GLY A 221 -15.86 8.05 -1.82
N LEU A 222 -16.55 9.04 -2.35
CA LEU A 222 -16.24 10.46 -2.17
C LEU A 222 -17.50 11.24 -1.90
N LEU A 223 -17.52 12.00 -0.82
CA LEU A 223 -18.57 12.93 -0.44
C LEU A 223 -18.10 14.35 -0.71
N ARG A 224 -18.79 15.09 -1.56
CA ARG A 224 -18.50 16.49 -1.90
C ARG A 224 -19.56 17.42 -1.38
N ALA A 225 -19.16 18.49 -0.73
CA ALA A 225 -20.05 19.57 -0.35
C ALA A 225 -20.53 20.32 -1.62
N ILE A 226 -21.82 20.58 -1.71
CA ILE A 226 -22.41 21.45 -2.71
C ILE A 226 -22.46 22.86 -2.11
N ARG A 227 -21.96 23.83 -2.86
CA ARG A 227 -22.06 25.26 -2.51
C ARG A 227 -23.38 25.83 -3.00
#